data_f9bb84bd49e6be5e61a500890bedb19f
#
_entry.id   f9bb84bd49e6be5e61a500890bedb19f
#
_cell.length_a   1.000
_cell.length_b   1.000
_cell.length_c   1.000
_cell.angle_alpha   90.00
_cell.angle_beta   90.00
_cell.angle_gamma   90.00
#
_symmetry.space_group_name_H-M   'P 1'
#
loop_
_entity.id
_entity.type
_entity.pdbx_description
1 polymer ?
#
loop_
_entity_poly.entity_id
_entity_poly.type
_entity_poly.pdbx_seq_one_letter_code
_entity_poly.pdbx_strand_id
1 'polypeptide(L)'
;MLRTGDVSVLATGFNSPEGPAFDRYGNLFFVNWLTSSINRMDPNGTVTEFHNTGGIPAGLAFHPDGSLWVADEGDDIHGLMRIDQDGTAEIVVNEYQGAPLNGANDLVIDRNGVIYFSDPWRSGPDNPIGGFYRYFPVGRLEQIDGGLQFPNGVALNADESAVYLAETYRMRILRYPIAADGTIGPGEVWGSTGEPAGPDGMAFDADGNLYCAHHGGGRVDIFSPAGEQILKIQIPGASVTNCAFGGPDRKTLVATEVDTASLYSVKTQIPGQPLNDR
;
A
#
# COMPACT_ATOMS: atom_id res chain seq x y z
N MET A 1 20.00 17.47 5.22
CA MET A 1 19.90 16.09 5.75
C MET A 1 18.47 15.90 6.22
N LEU A 2 17.75 14.93 5.68
CA LEU A 2 16.37 14.62 6.06
C LEU A 2 16.33 14.27 7.57
N ARG A 3 15.30 14.79 8.27
CA ARG A 3 15.07 14.51 9.69
C ARG A 3 13.60 14.14 9.88
N THR A 4 13.34 13.28 10.86
CA THR A 4 12.00 12.91 11.31
C THR A 4 11.85 13.31 12.77
N GLY A 5 10.60 13.49 13.21
CA GLY A 5 10.26 13.63 14.63
C GLY A 5 10.35 12.28 15.37
N ASP A 6 9.98 12.32 16.64
CA ASP A 6 9.88 11.11 17.46
C ASP A 6 8.69 10.25 16.99
N VAL A 7 8.85 8.93 17.14
CA VAL A 7 7.78 7.96 16.90
C VAL A 7 6.83 7.97 18.11
N SER A 8 5.55 8.07 17.84
CA SER A 8 4.50 8.08 18.87
C SER A 8 3.43 7.04 18.54
N VAL A 9 2.88 6.39 19.56
CA VAL A 9 1.69 5.53 19.39
C VAL A 9 0.51 6.45 19.03
N LEU A 10 -0.12 6.18 17.88
CA LEU A 10 -1.33 6.88 17.44
C LEU A 10 -2.57 6.21 18.02
N ALA A 11 -2.64 4.88 17.92
CA ALA A 11 -3.69 4.05 18.49
C ALA A 11 -3.19 2.60 18.62
N THR A 12 -3.86 1.79 19.46
CA THR A 12 -3.48 0.40 19.72
C THR A 12 -4.71 -0.46 19.96
N GLY A 13 -4.53 -1.79 19.98
CA GLY A 13 -5.59 -2.76 20.23
C GLY A 13 -6.25 -3.31 18.97
N PHE A 14 -5.53 -3.30 17.86
CA PHE A 14 -6.00 -3.80 16.58
C PHE A 14 -5.53 -5.24 16.31
N ASN A 15 -6.23 -5.93 15.39
CA ASN A 15 -5.90 -7.29 15.00
C ASN A 15 -5.23 -7.29 13.62
N SER A 16 -3.89 -7.22 13.60
CA SER A 16 -3.09 -7.11 12.37
C SER A 16 -3.47 -5.89 11.53
N PRO A 17 -3.16 -4.66 11.99
CA PRO A 17 -3.46 -3.45 11.24
C PRO A 17 -2.61 -3.37 9.97
N GLU A 18 -3.24 -2.97 8.86
CA GLU A 18 -2.65 -2.85 7.53
C GLU A 18 -3.36 -1.76 6.70
N GLY A 19 -2.86 -1.48 5.49
CA GLY A 19 -3.50 -0.66 4.46
C GLY A 19 -3.92 0.73 4.90
N PRO A 20 -3.06 1.56 5.50
CA PRO A 20 -3.46 2.89 5.93
C PRO A 20 -3.70 3.80 4.73
N ALA A 21 -4.87 4.43 4.66
CA ALA A 21 -5.21 5.39 3.61
C ALA A 21 -5.95 6.60 4.21
N PHE A 22 -5.64 7.80 3.76
CA PHE A 22 -6.33 9.00 4.19
C PHE A 22 -7.34 9.47 3.14
N ASP A 23 -8.54 9.85 3.60
CA ASP A 23 -9.51 10.53 2.74
C ASP A 23 -9.23 12.05 2.67
N ARG A 24 -9.94 12.75 1.76
CA ARG A 24 -9.85 14.21 1.60
C ARG A 24 -10.29 15.02 2.83
N TYR A 25 -10.98 14.39 3.78
CA TYR A 25 -11.46 15.02 5.02
C TYR A 25 -10.49 14.83 6.18
N GLY A 26 -9.40 14.10 5.96
CA GLY A 26 -8.37 13.80 6.95
C GLY A 26 -8.69 12.62 7.86
N ASN A 27 -9.72 11.81 7.54
CA ASN A 27 -9.93 10.55 8.23
C ASN A 27 -8.88 9.54 7.75
N LEU A 28 -8.36 8.76 8.68
CA LEU A 28 -7.50 7.61 8.40
C LEU A 28 -8.35 6.35 8.33
N PHE A 29 -8.28 5.65 7.20
CA PHE A 29 -8.81 4.31 7.05
C PHE A 29 -7.67 3.30 7.16
N PHE A 30 -7.94 2.16 7.75
CA PHE A 30 -7.00 1.04 7.86
C PHE A 30 -7.76 -0.26 8.06
N VAL A 31 -7.17 -1.36 7.67
CA VAL A 31 -7.78 -2.68 7.85
C VAL A 31 -7.34 -3.33 9.16
N ASN A 32 -8.15 -4.23 9.67
CA ASN A 32 -7.78 -5.26 10.63
C ASN A 32 -7.86 -6.60 9.89
N TRP A 33 -6.76 -7.05 9.38
CA TRP A 33 -6.64 -8.19 8.49
C TRP A 33 -7.27 -9.48 9.06
N LEU A 34 -7.07 -9.78 10.36
CA LEU A 34 -7.62 -10.98 11.01
C LEU A 34 -9.11 -10.91 11.35
N THR A 35 -9.74 -9.74 11.27
CA THR A 35 -11.18 -9.57 11.57
C THR A 35 -11.99 -9.12 10.37
N SER A 36 -11.40 -9.12 9.18
CA SER A 36 -12.03 -8.71 7.93
C SER A 36 -12.59 -7.28 7.94
N SER A 37 -12.16 -6.45 8.89
CA SER A 37 -12.75 -5.14 9.10
C SER A 37 -11.89 -4.01 8.54
N ILE A 38 -12.55 -3.02 7.94
CA ILE A 38 -12.00 -1.73 7.60
C ILE A 38 -12.45 -0.75 8.67
N ASN A 39 -11.48 -0.07 9.29
CA ASN A 39 -11.74 0.90 10.35
C ASN A 39 -11.48 2.31 9.84
N ARG A 40 -12.20 3.25 10.40
CA ARG A 40 -12.03 4.68 10.18
C ARG A 40 -11.70 5.38 11.49
N MET A 41 -10.61 6.11 11.51
CA MET A 41 -10.25 7.03 12.59
C MET A 41 -10.50 8.47 12.12
N ASP A 42 -11.32 9.21 12.85
CA ASP A 42 -11.57 10.61 12.57
C ASP A 42 -10.36 11.50 12.99
N PRO A 43 -10.31 12.79 12.59
CA PRO A 43 -9.23 13.68 13.00
C PRO A 43 -9.11 13.93 14.51
N ASN A 44 -10.11 13.56 15.31
CA ASN A 44 -10.09 13.65 16.78
C ASN A 44 -9.56 12.34 17.42
N GLY A 45 -9.26 11.32 16.62
CA GLY A 45 -8.75 10.02 17.07
C GLY A 45 -9.84 9.01 17.43
N THR A 46 -11.12 9.27 17.12
CA THR A 46 -12.19 8.31 17.35
C THR A 46 -12.16 7.23 16.26
N VAL A 47 -12.04 5.97 16.67
CA VAL A 47 -12.04 4.82 15.76
C VAL A 47 -13.42 4.17 15.72
N THR A 48 -13.93 3.90 14.52
CA THR A 48 -15.16 3.17 14.26
C THR A 48 -14.94 2.15 13.15
N GLU A 49 -15.61 1.00 13.22
CA GLU A 49 -15.67 0.09 12.07
C GLU A 49 -16.46 0.77 10.95
N PHE A 50 -15.86 0.82 9.76
CA PHE A 50 -16.48 1.41 8.57
C PHE A 50 -17.19 0.34 7.74
N HIS A 51 -16.52 -0.80 7.50
CA HIS A 51 -17.05 -1.91 6.70
C HIS A 51 -16.40 -3.22 7.12
N ASN A 52 -17.10 -4.35 6.90
CA ASN A 52 -16.53 -5.68 7.04
C ASN A 52 -16.63 -6.39 5.71
N THR A 53 -15.49 -6.76 5.10
CA THR A 53 -15.44 -7.36 3.76
C THR A 53 -15.87 -8.83 3.76
N GLY A 54 -15.75 -9.48 4.91
CA GLY A 54 -15.91 -10.94 5.03
C GLY A 54 -14.72 -11.74 4.47
N GLY A 55 -13.72 -11.06 3.86
CA GLY A 55 -12.51 -11.63 3.32
C GLY A 55 -11.28 -11.36 4.19
N ILE A 56 -10.17 -11.09 3.54
CA ILE A 56 -8.88 -10.73 4.15
C ILE A 56 -8.40 -9.41 3.51
N PRO A 57 -9.00 -8.25 3.88
CA PRO A 57 -8.63 -6.98 3.31
C PRO A 57 -7.19 -6.63 3.73
N ALA A 58 -6.39 -6.12 2.79
CA ALA A 58 -5.02 -5.72 3.01
C ALA A 58 -4.79 -4.25 2.61
N GLY A 59 -4.66 -3.91 1.34
CA GLY A 59 -4.43 -2.54 0.89
C GLY A 59 -5.72 -1.74 0.67
N LEU A 60 -5.63 -0.42 0.89
CA LEU A 60 -6.71 0.54 0.67
C LEU A 60 -6.23 1.72 -0.17
N ALA A 61 -7.07 2.19 -1.10
CA ALA A 61 -6.84 3.46 -1.80
C ALA A 61 -8.17 4.16 -2.13
N PHE A 62 -8.18 5.50 -2.03
CA PHE A 62 -9.32 6.29 -2.48
C PHE A 62 -9.20 6.61 -3.97
N HIS A 63 -10.28 6.33 -4.70
CA HIS A 63 -10.41 6.69 -6.11
C HIS A 63 -10.83 8.17 -6.24
N PRO A 64 -10.48 8.86 -7.36
CA PRO A 64 -10.87 10.27 -7.57
C PRO A 64 -12.38 10.55 -7.48
N ASP A 65 -13.24 9.56 -7.70
CA ASP A 65 -14.69 9.68 -7.52
C ASP A 65 -15.15 9.61 -6.05
N GLY A 66 -14.22 9.34 -5.14
CA GLY A 66 -14.46 9.24 -3.69
C GLY A 66 -14.84 7.85 -3.19
N SER A 67 -14.88 6.83 -4.05
CA SER A 67 -15.02 5.43 -3.64
C SER A 67 -13.74 4.91 -2.98
N LEU A 68 -13.87 3.98 -2.05
CA LEU A 68 -12.75 3.26 -1.44
C LEU A 68 -12.53 1.95 -2.18
N TRP A 69 -11.31 1.73 -2.65
CA TRP A 69 -10.92 0.46 -3.24
C TRP A 69 -10.09 -0.34 -2.26
N VAL A 70 -10.32 -1.64 -2.26
CA VAL A 70 -9.75 -2.61 -1.32
C VAL A 70 -9.09 -3.71 -2.12
N ALA A 71 -7.84 -4.02 -1.82
CA ALA A 71 -7.21 -5.27 -2.21
C ALA A 71 -7.50 -6.31 -1.13
N ASP A 72 -8.01 -7.47 -1.51
CA ASP A 72 -8.43 -8.52 -0.57
C ASP A 72 -7.81 -9.87 -0.96
N GLU A 73 -7.12 -10.49 -0.01
CA GLU A 73 -6.42 -11.77 -0.15
C GLU A 73 -7.33 -12.98 0.11
N GLY A 74 -8.55 -12.77 0.62
CA GLY A 74 -9.43 -13.84 1.05
C GLY A 74 -9.91 -14.74 -0.09
N ASP A 75 -10.01 -16.03 0.17
CA ASP A 75 -10.37 -17.06 -0.84
C ASP A 75 -11.74 -16.81 -1.50
N ASP A 76 -12.64 -16.10 -0.85
CA ASP A 76 -13.98 -15.76 -1.40
C ASP A 76 -13.98 -14.49 -2.26
N ILE A 77 -12.95 -13.62 -2.10
CA ILE A 77 -12.82 -12.35 -2.82
C ILE A 77 -11.63 -12.39 -3.77
N HIS A 78 -10.44 -12.71 -3.28
CA HIS A 78 -9.14 -12.82 -3.96
C HIS A 78 -8.91 -11.80 -5.09
N GLY A 79 -9.19 -10.50 -4.81
CA GLY A 79 -9.09 -9.48 -5.85
C GLY A 79 -9.38 -8.07 -5.36
N LEU A 80 -10.01 -7.27 -6.21
CA LEU A 80 -10.36 -5.90 -5.91
C LEU A 80 -11.84 -5.75 -5.58
N MET A 81 -12.12 -5.10 -4.46
CA MET A 81 -13.46 -4.67 -4.05
C MET A 81 -13.55 -3.15 -4.13
N ARG A 82 -14.71 -2.63 -4.51
CA ARG A 82 -15.05 -1.21 -4.47
C ARG A 82 -16.16 -0.99 -3.44
N ILE A 83 -15.97 0.04 -2.62
CA ILE A 83 -16.96 0.46 -1.62
C ILE A 83 -17.32 1.91 -1.92
N ASP A 84 -18.58 2.16 -2.24
CA ASP A 84 -19.12 3.49 -2.50
C ASP A 84 -19.28 4.32 -1.21
N GLN A 85 -19.48 5.61 -1.37
CA GLN A 85 -19.65 6.54 -0.23
C GLN A 85 -20.89 6.22 0.63
N ASP A 86 -21.89 5.50 0.08
CA ASP A 86 -23.07 5.04 0.81
C ASP A 86 -22.85 3.70 1.54
N GLY A 87 -21.65 3.10 1.40
CA GLY A 87 -21.27 1.83 2.00
C GLY A 87 -21.64 0.59 1.15
N THR A 88 -22.20 0.78 -0.06
CA THR A 88 -22.43 -0.34 -0.99
C THR A 88 -21.09 -0.88 -1.47
N ALA A 89 -20.91 -2.20 -1.36
CA ALA A 89 -19.68 -2.89 -1.73
C ALA A 89 -19.92 -3.90 -2.86
N GLU A 90 -18.95 -3.98 -3.77
CA GLU A 90 -18.96 -4.96 -4.88
C GLU A 90 -17.56 -5.51 -5.14
N ILE A 91 -17.45 -6.78 -5.53
CA ILE A 91 -16.22 -7.37 -6.06
C ILE A 91 -16.16 -6.98 -7.54
N VAL A 92 -15.10 -6.25 -7.93
CA VAL A 92 -14.95 -5.72 -9.29
C VAL A 92 -14.04 -6.60 -10.14
N VAL A 93 -12.97 -7.11 -9.54
CA VAL A 93 -11.95 -7.92 -10.22
C VAL A 93 -11.52 -9.05 -9.29
N ASN A 94 -11.67 -10.30 -9.74
CA ASN A 94 -11.19 -11.47 -9.00
C ASN A 94 -10.68 -12.60 -9.90
N GLU A 95 -10.61 -12.37 -11.22
CA GLU A 95 -10.08 -13.32 -12.19
C GLU A 95 -9.27 -12.63 -13.29
N TYR A 96 -8.34 -13.35 -13.86
CA TYR A 96 -7.58 -12.96 -15.04
C TYR A 96 -7.52 -14.11 -16.04
N GLN A 97 -7.98 -13.87 -17.29
CA GLN A 97 -8.02 -14.87 -18.37
C GLN A 97 -8.74 -16.17 -18.01
N GLY A 98 -9.80 -16.08 -17.20
CA GLY A 98 -10.62 -17.23 -16.78
C GLY A 98 -10.03 -18.06 -15.63
N ALA A 99 -8.98 -17.59 -14.99
CA ALA A 99 -8.43 -18.16 -13.77
C ALA A 99 -8.56 -17.18 -12.61
N PRO A 100 -8.88 -17.64 -11.38
CA PRO A 100 -8.88 -16.78 -10.21
C PRO A 100 -7.53 -16.09 -10.02
N LEU A 101 -7.54 -14.84 -9.54
CA LEU A 101 -6.35 -14.20 -8.99
C LEU A 101 -5.87 -14.97 -7.75
N ASN A 102 -4.63 -14.78 -7.34
CA ASN A 102 -4.09 -15.44 -6.14
C ASN A 102 -4.75 -14.87 -4.86
N GLY A 103 -4.90 -13.57 -4.80
CA GLY A 103 -5.38 -12.73 -3.72
C GLY A 103 -4.61 -11.42 -3.69
N ALA A 104 -5.31 -10.31 -3.99
CA ALA A 104 -4.71 -8.99 -4.09
C ALA A 104 -4.32 -8.45 -2.72
N ASN A 105 -3.12 -7.82 -2.63
CA ASN A 105 -2.59 -7.34 -1.35
C ASN A 105 -2.55 -5.81 -1.26
N ASP A 106 -1.87 -5.10 -2.17
CA ASP A 106 -1.77 -3.65 -2.11
C ASP A 106 -2.10 -3.01 -3.45
N LEU A 107 -2.51 -1.73 -3.42
CA LEU A 107 -2.93 -1.01 -4.62
C LEU A 107 -2.62 0.49 -4.55
N VAL A 108 -2.43 1.08 -5.72
CA VAL A 108 -2.38 2.52 -5.92
C VAL A 108 -3.22 2.92 -7.12
N ILE A 109 -3.81 4.11 -7.10
CA ILE A 109 -4.70 4.61 -8.16
C ILE A 109 -4.08 5.86 -8.78
N ASP A 110 -3.98 5.92 -10.10
CA ASP A 110 -3.50 7.10 -10.81
C ASP A 110 -4.60 8.17 -10.97
N ARG A 111 -4.24 9.35 -11.49
CA ARG A 111 -5.16 10.47 -11.71
C ARG A 111 -6.27 10.18 -12.73
N ASN A 112 -6.12 9.15 -13.55
CA ASN A 112 -7.09 8.72 -14.56
C ASN A 112 -7.99 7.59 -14.04
N GLY A 113 -7.80 7.15 -12.76
CA GLY A 113 -8.52 6.06 -12.15
C GLY A 113 -8.02 4.67 -12.55
N VAL A 114 -6.84 4.55 -13.14
CA VAL A 114 -6.22 3.25 -13.37
C VAL A 114 -5.64 2.74 -12.05
N ILE A 115 -5.96 1.50 -11.70
CA ILE A 115 -5.55 0.86 -10.45
C ILE A 115 -4.40 -0.10 -10.75
N TYR A 116 -3.28 0.10 -10.09
CA TYR A 116 -2.15 -0.82 -10.09
C TYR A 116 -2.19 -1.62 -8.80
N PHE A 117 -2.09 -2.95 -8.87
CA PHE A 117 -2.19 -3.79 -7.67
C PHE A 117 -1.31 -5.04 -7.75
N SER A 118 -0.86 -5.47 -6.59
CA SER A 118 -0.12 -6.72 -6.39
C SER A 118 -1.06 -7.88 -6.08
N ASP A 119 -0.67 -9.09 -6.50
CA ASP A 119 -1.43 -10.33 -6.35
C ASP A 119 -0.52 -11.44 -5.81
N PRO A 120 -0.10 -11.36 -4.52
CA PRO A 120 0.92 -12.23 -3.97
C PRO A 120 0.43 -13.53 -3.37
N TRP A 121 -0.84 -13.66 -2.97
CA TRP A 121 -1.29 -14.68 -2.03
C TRP A 121 -0.76 -16.08 -2.38
N ARG A 122 -0.19 -16.77 -1.40
CA ARG A 122 0.46 -18.08 -1.54
C ARG A 122 1.72 -18.11 -2.43
N SER A 123 2.23 -16.97 -2.89
CA SER A 123 3.50 -16.92 -3.60
C SER A 123 4.68 -16.84 -2.63
N GLY A 124 5.84 -17.30 -3.08
CA GLY A 124 7.06 -17.29 -2.27
C GLY A 124 8.26 -17.83 -3.01
N PRO A 125 9.41 -18.02 -2.33
CA PRO A 125 10.64 -18.48 -2.95
C PRO A 125 10.51 -19.82 -3.69
N ASP A 126 9.76 -20.75 -3.11
CA ASP A 126 9.55 -22.10 -3.69
C ASP A 126 8.35 -22.17 -4.65
N ASN A 127 7.50 -21.13 -4.64
CA ASN A 127 6.29 -21.03 -5.45
C ASN A 127 6.11 -19.60 -5.96
N PRO A 128 6.91 -19.11 -6.92
CA PRO A 128 6.88 -17.73 -7.38
C PRO A 128 5.74 -17.50 -8.37
N ILE A 129 4.49 -17.51 -7.88
CA ILE A 129 3.27 -17.30 -8.68
C ILE A 129 2.71 -15.89 -8.58
N GLY A 130 3.34 -15.00 -7.79
CA GLY A 130 2.87 -13.65 -7.59
C GLY A 130 2.76 -12.86 -8.89
N GLY A 131 1.69 -12.09 -9.01
CA GLY A 131 1.39 -11.24 -10.15
C GLY A 131 1.42 -9.75 -9.80
N PHE A 132 1.62 -8.93 -10.83
CA PHE A 132 1.46 -7.48 -10.77
C PHE A 132 0.57 -7.05 -11.93
N TYR A 133 -0.50 -6.29 -11.63
CA TYR A 133 -1.56 -5.99 -12.58
C TYR A 133 -1.92 -4.51 -12.61
N ARG A 134 -2.61 -4.10 -13.70
CA ARG A 134 -3.36 -2.85 -13.74
C ARG A 134 -4.79 -3.07 -14.24
N TYR A 135 -5.72 -2.39 -13.58
CA TYR A 135 -7.13 -2.39 -13.93
C TYR A 135 -7.57 -1.00 -14.40
N PHE A 136 -8.23 -0.95 -15.55
CA PHE A 136 -8.70 0.29 -16.17
C PHE A 136 -10.18 0.54 -15.85
N PRO A 137 -10.61 1.80 -15.74
CA PRO A 137 -12.03 2.14 -15.49
C PRO A 137 -13.02 1.54 -16.51
N VAL A 138 -12.54 1.18 -17.69
CA VAL A 138 -13.33 0.54 -18.76
C VAL A 138 -13.51 -0.98 -18.55
N GLY A 139 -13.08 -1.53 -17.41
CA GLY A 139 -13.21 -2.95 -17.09
C GLY A 139 -12.13 -3.86 -17.67
N ARG A 140 -11.02 -3.31 -18.18
CA ARG A 140 -9.91 -4.09 -18.73
C ARG A 140 -8.86 -4.36 -17.68
N LEU A 141 -8.48 -5.62 -17.49
CA LEU A 141 -7.37 -6.06 -16.64
C LEU A 141 -6.17 -6.46 -17.50
N GLU A 142 -4.98 -6.01 -17.13
CA GLU A 142 -3.72 -6.37 -17.76
C GLU A 142 -2.70 -6.81 -16.72
N GLN A 143 -1.99 -7.90 -17.01
CA GLN A 143 -0.82 -8.30 -16.23
C GLN A 143 0.40 -7.51 -16.69
N ILE A 144 1.08 -6.86 -15.74
CA ILE A 144 2.32 -6.12 -15.98
C ILE A 144 3.52 -7.05 -15.84
N ASP A 145 3.53 -7.88 -14.77
CA ASP A 145 4.60 -8.82 -14.47
C ASP A 145 4.06 -10.05 -13.74
N GLY A 146 4.84 -11.13 -13.70
CA GLY A 146 4.47 -12.38 -13.05
C GLY A 146 5.70 -13.21 -12.66
N GLY A 147 5.47 -14.29 -11.91
CA GLY A 147 6.59 -15.09 -11.39
C GLY A 147 7.32 -14.40 -10.23
N LEU A 148 6.64 -13.48 -9.55
CA LEU A 148 7.18 -12.70 -8.44
C LEU A 148 7.08 -13.48 -7.11
N GLN A 149 7.99 -13.15 -6.19
CA GLN A 149 8.05 -13.76 -4.86
C GLN A 149 7.45 -12.82 -3.82
N PHE A 150 6.15 -12.89 -3.63
CA PHE A 150 5.36 -12.02 -2.76
C PHE A 150 5.48 -10.54 -3.16
N PRO A 151 4.97 -10.17 -4.36
CA PRO A 151 4.79 -8.76 -4.69
C PRO A 151 3.82 -8.14 -3.69
N ASN A 152 4.20 -7.01 -3.07
CA ASN A 152 3.50 -6.42 -1.94
C ASN A 152 3.18 -4.95 -2.24
N GLY A 153 3.72 -4.00 -1.47
CA GLY A 153 3.43 -2.59 -1.60
C GLY A 153 3.55 -2.03 -3.00
N VAL A 154 2.62 -1.16 -3.38
CA VAL A 154 2.57 -0.51 -4.70
C VAL A 154 2.51 1.00 -4.52
N ALA A 155 3.38 1.74 -5.22
CA ALA A 155 3.38 3.21 -5.16
C ALA A 155 3.64 3.84 -6.53
N LEU A 156 3.01 4.99 -6.81
CA LEU A 156 3.26 5.83 -7.98
C LEU A 156 4.07 7.07 -7.57
N ASN A 157 5.04 7.46 -8.37
CA ASN A 157 5.70 8.74 -8.17
C ASN A 157 4.78 9.92 -8.60
N ALA A 158 5.11 11.14 -8.18
CA ALA A 158 4.21 12.28 -8.27
C ALA A 158 3.81 12.68 -9.70
N ASP A 159 4.65 12.44 -10.69
CA ASP A 159 4.38 12.72 -12.11
C ASP A 159 3.78 11.49 -12.85
N GLU A 160 3.62 10.36 -12.13
CA GLU A 160 3.10 9.10 -12.66
C GLU A 160 3.92 8.55 -13.84
N SER A 161 5.21 8.88 -13.89
CA SER A 161 6.14 8.36 -14.91
C SER A 161 6.67 6.97 -14.57
N ALA A 162 6.41 6.47 -13.35
CA ALA A 162 6.77 5.12 -12.94
C ALA A 162 5.90 4.61 -11.80
N VAL A 163 5.63 3.30 -11.80
CA VAL A 163 5.05 2.57 -10.68
C VAL A 163 6.13 1.71 -10.03
N TYR A 164 6.09 1.64 -8.71
CA TYR A 164 7.04 0.91 -7.89
C TYR A 164 6.34 -0.24 -7.19
N LEU A 165 7.02 -1.38 -7.11
CA LEU A 165 6.51 -2.62 -6.53
C LEU A 165 7.52 -3.19 -5.54
N ALA A 166 7.10 -3.42 -4.32
CA ALA A 166 7.85 -4.19 -3.35
C ALA A 166 7.80 -5.69 -3.69
N GLU A 167 8.93 -6.36 -3.72
CA GLU A 167 9.01 -7.82 -3.80
C GLU A 167 9.66 -8.35 -2.52
N THR A 168 8.82 -8.74 -1.57
CA THR A 168 9.20 -8.98 -0.17
C THR A 168 10.28 -10.03 -0.02
N TYR A 169 10.07 -11.24 -0.57
CA TYR A 169 11.04 -12.33 -0.39
C TYR A 169 12.34 -12.17 -1.18
N ARG A 170 12.39 -11.22 -2.12
CA ARG A 170 13.64 -10.83 -2.80
C ARG A 170 14.25 -9.57 -2.21
N MET A 171 13.65 -8.99 -1.15
CA MET A 171 14.16 -7.82 -0.42
C MET A 171 14.47 -6.64 -1.34
N ARG A 172 13.70 -6.48 -2.42
CA ARG A 172 13.92 -5.46 -3.44
C ARG A 172 12.67 -4.66 -3.78
N ILE A 173 12.89 -3.47 -4.30
CA ILE A 173 11.85 -2.62 -4.89
C ILE A 173 12.11 -2.57 -6.39
N LEU A 174 11.12 -2.94 -7.17
CA LEU A 174 11.11 -2.86 -8.63
C LEU A 174 10.52 -1.52 -9.07
N ARG A 175 11.05 -0.94 -10.13
CA ARG A 175 10.52 0.25 -10.80
C ARG A 175 10.12 -0.13 -12.21
N TYR A 176 8.89 0.21 -12.60
CA TYR A 176 8.34 0.02 -13.93
C TYR A 176 8.10 1.39 -14.55
N PRO A 177 8.87 1.83 -15.57
CA PRO A 177 8.65 3.12 -16.21
C PRO A 177 7.33 3.13 -16.99
N ILE A 178 6.62 4.25 -16.94
CA ILE A 178 5.36 4.49 -17.66
C ILE A 178 5.62 5.55 -18.73
N ALA A 179 5.50 5.17 -20.00
CA ALA A 179 5.65 6.08 -21.12
C ALA A 179 4.42 7.01 -21.26
N ALA A 180 4.57 8.10 -22.00
CA ALA A 180 3.49 9.08 -22.19
C ALA A 180 2.23 8.52 -22.87
N ASP A 181 2.33 7.42 -23.60
CA ASP A 181 1.21 6.71 -24.19
C ASP A 181 0.58 5.66 -23.24
N GLY A 182 1.06 5.58 -21.98
CA GLY A 182 0.64 4.62 -20.99
C GLY A 182 1.27 3.22 -21.10
N THR A 183 2.21 3.02 -22.02
CA THR A 183 2.96 1.77 -22.11
C THR A 183 3.87 1.61 -20.89
N ILE A 184 3.83 0.42 -20.26
CA ILE A 184 4.70 0.11 -19.12
C ILE A 184 5.93 -0.64 -19.63
N GLY A 185 7.11 -0.15 -19.25
CA GLY A 185 8.38 -0.81 -19.51
C GLY A 185 8.66 -1.97 -18.57
N PRO A 186 9.71 -2.76 -18.81
CA PRO A 186 10.10 -3.86 -17.95
C PRO A 186 10.49 -3.37 -16.55
N GLY A 187 10.22 -4.21 -15.54
CA GLY A 187 10.66 -3.95 -14.16
C GLY A 187 12.18 -3.99 -14.02
N GLU A 188 12.73 -3.00 -13.37
CA GLU A 188 14.16 -2.91 -13.03
C GLU A 188 14.34 -2.82 -11.51
N VAL A 189 15.40 -3.42 -10.96
CA VAL A 189 15.71 -3.28 -9.53
C VAL A 189 16.13 -1.85 -9.27
N TRP A 190 15.35 -1.14 -8.45
CA TRP A 190 15.58 0.25 -8.12
C TRP A 190 16.15 0.44 -6.72
N GLY A 191 15.71 -0.35 -5.74
CA GLY A 191 16.15 -0.28 -4.36
C GLY A 191 16.15 -1.63 -3.66
N SER A 192 16.75 -1.72 -2.49
CA SER A 192 16.75 -2.91 -1.65
C SER A 192 16.73 -2.54 -0.18
N THR A 193 15.86 -3.20 0.59
CA THR A 193 15.77 -3.01 2.05
C THR A 193 16.83 -3.82 2.81
N GLY A 194 17.36 -4.87 2.18
CA GLY A 194 18.21 -5.85 2.85
C GLY A 194 17.44 -6.70 3.87
N GLU A 195 18.15 -7.56 4.58
CA GLU A 195 17.59 -8.45 5.61
C GLU A 195 17.24 -7.69 6.93
N PRO A 196 16.39 -8.29 7.79
CA PRO A 196 15.60 -9.52 7.59
C PRO A 196 14.29 -9.25 6.84
N ALA A 197 13.62 -10.29 6.36
CA ALA A 197 12.38 -10.25 5.59
C ALA A 197 12.45 -9.29 4.40
N GLY A 198 11.59 -8.26 4.28
CA GLY A 198 11.69 -7.41 3.09
C GLY A 198 10.71 -6.24 3.05
N PRO A 199 10.69 -5.50 1.91
CA PRO A 199 9.82 -4.36 1.71
C PRO A 199 8.35 -4.80 1.72
N ASP A 200 7.52 -3.92 2.27
CA ASP A 200 6.07 -4.06 2.39
C ASP A 200 5.40 -2.81 1.82
N GLY A 201 4.37 -2.25 2.43
CA GLY A 201 3.68 -1.06 1.93
C GLY A 201 4.56 0.18 1.81
N MET A 202 4.24 1.07 0.87
CA MET A 202 5.11 2.19 0.48
C MET A 202 4.34 3.49 0.22
N ALA A 203 4.99 4.62 0.50
CA ALA A 203 4.46 5.96 0.18
C ALA A 203 5.56 6.93 -0.22
N PHE A 204 5.30 7.81 -1.18
CA PHE A 204 6.23 8.87 -1.58
C PHE A 204 5.99 10.18 -0.82
N ASP A 205 7.08 10.92 -0.55
CA ASP A 205 7.01 12.33 -0.18
C ASP A 205 7.05 13.26 -1.42
N ALA A 206 6.86 14.56 -1.19
CA ALA A 206 6.79 15.55 -2.26
C ALA A 206 8.14 15.83 -2.95
N ASP A 207 9.25 15.43 -2.36
CA ASP A 207 10.59 15.51 -2.95
C ASP A 207 10.99 14.23 -3.70
N GLY A 208 10.07 13.23 -3.74
CA GLY A 208 10.26 11.96 -4.43
C GLY A 208 11.06 10.93 -3.63
N ASN A 209 11.21 11.11 -2.31
CA ASN A 209 11.76 10.04 -1.48
C ASN A 209 10.68 9.00 -1.20
N LEU A 210 11.02 7.72 -1.32
CA LEU A 210 10.13 6.60 -1.04
C LEU A 210 10.32 6.13 0.41
N TYR A 211 9.22 6.13 1.15
CA TYR A 211 9.11 5.53 2.47
C TYR A 211 8.56 4.12 2.32
N CYS A 212 9.28 3.14 2.80
CA CYS A 212 8.96 1.73 2.65
C CYS A 212 8.90 1.05 4.01
N ALA A 213 7.76 0.53 4.38
CA ALA A 213 7.64 -0.34 5.54
C ALA A 213 8.53 -1.57 5.34
N HIS A 214 9.24 -1.98 6.39
CA HIS A 214 10.14 -3.12 6.36
C HIS A 214 9.66 -4.18 7.33
N HIS A 215 8.87 -5.11 6.82
CA HIS A 215 8.39 -6.27 7.56
C HIS A 215 9.57 -7.11 8.06
N GLY A 216 9.54 -7.52 9.31
CA GLY A 216 10.63 -8.21 9.98
C GLY A 216 11.81 -7.31 10.37
N GLY A 217 11.88 -6.08 9.86
CA GLY A 217 12.94 -5.12 10.13
C GLY A 217 12.61 -4.10 11.22
N GLY A 218 11.35 -3.98 11.65
CA GLY A 218 10.92 -3.06 12.71
C GLY A 218 11.15 -1.59 12.37
N ARG A 219 10.99 -1.20 11.12
CA ARG A 219 11.33 0.16 10.67
C ARG A 219 10.60 0.56 9.39
N VAL A 220 10.63 1.85 9.09
CA VAL A 220 10.38 2.38 7.75
C VAL A 220 11.72 2.81 7.16
N ASP A 221 12.10 2.23 6.03
CA ASP A 221 13.28 2.61 5.26
C ASP A 221 12.95 3.76 4.31
N ILE A 222 13.82 4.78 4.20
CA ILE A 222 13.62 5.91 3.30
C ILE A 222 14.68 5.86 2.21
N PHE A 223 14.22 5.88 0.97
CA PHE A 223 15.07 5.87 -0.23
C PHE A 223 15.03 7.22 -0.94
N SER A 224 16.17 7.69 -1.43
CA SER A 224 16.25 8.85 -2.30
C SER A 224 15.62 8.56 -3.67
N PRO A 225 15.35 9.57 -4.52
CA PRO A 225 14.88 9.36 -5.89
C PRO A 225 15.81 8.48 -6.75
N ALA A 226 17.06 8.31 -6.33
CA ALA A 226 18.05 7.43 -6.99
C ALA A 226 18.01 5.96 -6.49
N GLY A 227 17.12 5.62 -5.55
CA GLY A 227 17.02 4.27 -4.97
C GLY A 227 18.06 4.00 -3.86
N GLU A 228 18.76 5.01 -3.38
CA GLU A 228 19.72 4.88 -2.28
C GLU A 228 18.99 5.00 -0.93
N GLN A 229 19.20 4.04 -0.03
CA GLN A 229 18.68 4.12 1.33
C GLN A 229 19.37 5.26 2.11
N ILE A 230 18.62 6.28 2.49
CA ILE A 230 19.15 7.51 3.10
C ILE A 230 18.83 7.66 4.58
N LEU A 231 17.79 7.00 5.08
CA LEU A 231 17.37 7.08 6.49
C LEU A 231 16.55 5.84 6.87
N LYS A 232 16.49 5.58 8.18
CA LYS A 232 15.66 4.54 8.81
C LYS A 232 14.89 5.14 9.97
N ILE A 233 13.58 4.92 10.02
CA ILE A 233 12.72 5.27 11.15
C ILE A 233 12.44 3.99 11.92
N GLN A 234 12.97 3.85 13.13
CA GLN A 234 12.69 2.69 13.95
C GLN A 234 11.26 2.77 14.52
N ILE A 235 10.49 1.72 14.32
CA ILE A 235 9.13 1.55 14.84
C ILE A 235 9.18 0.46 15.91
N PRO A 236 8.49 0.59 17.06
CA PRO A 236 8.38 -0.51 18.02
C PRO A 236 7.68 -1.73 17.40
N GLY A 237 8.22 -2.93 17.68
CA GLY A 237 7.78 -4.17 17.01
C GLY A 237 8.64 -4.49 15.79
N ALA A 238 8.52 -5.69 15.23
CA ALA A 238 9.28 -6.14 14.08
C ALA A 238 8.46 -6.12 12.78
N SER A 239 7.14 -6.22 12.88
CA SER A 239 6.23 -6.45 11.75
C SER A 239 5.56 -5.17 11.30
N VAL A 240 6.36 -4.20 10.81
CA VAL A 240 5.83 -2.98 10.17
C VAL A 240 5.35 -3.33 8.78
N THR A 241 4.05 -3.16 8.53
CA THR A 241 3.41 -3.67 7.31
C THR A 241 3.21 -2.59 6.25
N ASN A 242 2.79 -1.37 6.64
CA ASN A 242 2.49 -0.35 5.65
C ASN A 242 2.72 1.06 6.20
N CYS A 243 2.71 2.07 5.34
CA CYS A 243 2.78 3.45 5.76
C CYS A 243 2.05 4.39 4.78
N ALA A 244 1.48 5.47 5.33
CA ALA A 244 0.81 6.49 4.55
C ALA A 244 1.03 7.89 5.13
N PHE A 245 1.05 8.90 4.26
CA PHE A 245 1.11 10.29 4.68
C PHE A 245 -0.28 10.89 4.85
N GLY A 246 -0.46 11.65 5.94
CA GLY A 246 -1.71 12.35 6.23
C GLY A 246 -1.53 13.57 7.12
N GLY A 247 -2.64 13.99 7.73
CA GLY A 247 -2.73 15.22 8.47
C GLY A 247 -2.92 16.46 7.58
N PRO A 248 -3.28 17.63 8.15
CA PRO A 248 -3.64 18.83 7.39
C PRO A 248 -2.51 19.35 6.49
N ASP A 249 -1.27 19.14 6.89
CA ASP A 249 -0.05 19.53 6.17
C ASP A 249 0.62 18.36 5.43
N ARG A 250 0.02 17.16 5.48
CA ARG A 250 0.58 15.91 4.96
C ARG A 250 1.97 15.57 5.51
N LYS A 251 2.33 16.09 6.68
CA LYS A 251 3.61 15.84 7.35
C LYS A 251 3.51 14.85 8.49
N THR A 252 2.44 14.08 8.54
CA THR A 252 2.31 12.96 9.47
C THR A 252 2.39 11.66 8.68
N LEU A 253 3.49 10.93 8.85
CA LEU A 253 3.57 9.55 8.40
C LEU A 253 2.88 8.68 9.45
N VAL A 254 1.95 7.85 9.02
CA VAL A 254 1.38 6.78 9.84
C VAL A 254 1.96 5.45 9.37
N ALA A 255 2.36 4.60 10.31
CA ALA A 255 2.81 3.25 10.05
C ALA A 255 1.94 2.24 10.82
N THR A 256 1.58 1.15 10.16
CA THR A 256 0.88 0.01 10.75
C THR A 256 1.90 -1.01 11.25
N GLU A 257 1.63 -1.62 12.41
CA GLU A 257 2.54 -2.58 13.02
C GLU A 257 1.77 -3.69 13.73
N VAL A 258 2.04 -4.93 13.34
CA VAL A 258 1.26 -6.11 13.72
C VAL A 258 1.61 -6.64 15.11
N ASP A 259 2.89 -6.74 15.46
CA ASP A 259 3.32 -7.38 16.73
C ASP A 259 2.83 -6.62 17.97
N THR A 260 2.79 -5.29 17.87
CA THR A 260 2.28 -4.42 18.94
C THR A 260 0.81 -4.07 18.76
N ALA A 261 0.17 -4.58 17.69
CA ALA A 261 -1.24 -4.32 17.36
C ALA A 261 -1.56 -2.81 17.30
N SER A 262 -0.70 -2.02 16.64
CA SER A 262 -0.68 -0.56 16.78
C SER A 262 -0.53 0.19 15.47
N LEU A 263 -1.02 1.42 15.49
CA LEU A 263 -0.67 2.46 14.54
C LEU A 263 0.34 3.41 15.20
N TYR A 264 1.39 3.73 14.48
CA TYR A 264 2.41 4.70 14.90
C TYR A 264 2.36 5.94 14.04
N SER A 265 2.68 7.08 14.60
CA SER A 265 2.80 8.34 13.87
C SER A 265 4.18 8.97 14.03
N VAL A 266 4.67 9.57 12.95
CA VAL A 266 5.96 10.26 12.91
C VAL A 266 5.78 11.57 12.16
N LYS A 267 6.28 12.69 12.71
CA LYS A 267 6.33 13.95 11.96
C LYS A 267 7.52 13.96 11.00
N THR A 268 7.25 14.33 9.75
CA THR A 268 8.24 14.46 8.68
C THR A 268 8.47 15.92 8.32
N GLN A 269 9.66 16.26 7.81
CA GLN A 269 9.96 17.61 7.33
C GLN A 269 9.30 17.87 5.97
N ILE A 270 9.34 16.87 5.08
CA ILE A 270 8.78 16.92 3.75
C ILE A 270 7.36 16.35 3.83
N PRO A 271 6.36 17.01 3.24
CA PRO A 271 5.01 16.47 3.19
C PRO A 271 4.95 15.26 2.25
N GLY A 272 4.01 14.35 2.47
CA GLY A 272 3.67 13.33 1.49
C GLY A 272 3.27 13.95 0.16
N GLN A 273 3.47 13.24 -0.92
CA GLN A 273 2.98 13.69 -2.23
C GLN A 273 1.46 13.86 -2.20
N PRO A 274 0.88 14.76 -3.03
CA PRO A 274 -0.57 14.92 -3.11
C PRO A 274 -1.26 13.62 -3.50
N LEU A 275 -2.34 13.28 -2.80
CA LEU A 275 -3.21 12.16 -3.14
C LEU A 275 -4.11 12.51 -4.34
N ASN A 276 -4.64 11.51 -5.02
CA ASN A 276 -5.46 11.70 -6.23
C ASN A 276 -6.93 12.04 -5.95
N ASP A 277 -7.37 11.95 -4.70
CA ASP A 277 -8.73 12.24 -4.22
C ASP A 277 -9.04 13.74 -4.05
N ARG A 278 -8.60 14.60 -4.97
CA ARG A 278 -8.69 16.06 -4.92
C ARG A 278 -10.03 16.60 -5.34
#